data_5587aa7802f5e3e4bff8d069e9cd159f
#
_entry.id   5587aa7802f5e3e4bff8d069e9cd159f
#
_cell.length_a   1.000
_cell.length_b   1.000
_cell.length_c   1.000
_cell.angle_alpha   90.00
_cell.angle_beta   90.00
_cell.angle_gamma   90.00
#
_symmetry.space_group_name_H-M   'P 1'
#
loop_
_entity.id
_entity.type
_entity.pdbx_description
1 polymer ?
#
loop_
_entity_poly.entity_id
_entity_poly.type
_entity_poly.pdbx_seq_one_letter_code
_entity_poly.pdbx_strand_id
1 'polypeptide(L)'
;DACGAGGATNFIIRHMAVWALGINHTTAPLDLRGRFAFALDQIAPTLQGLRQALNQSGSPRGVESAIISTCNRTEIYCAGEQAALDHTLGWLARSGGVSPDVLRSHSYVLENGPVARHAFRVASGLDSMVLGEAQILGQMKDAVRAAESAGALGSTLNQLFQRSFAVAKEVRSSTEIGAHSISMAAAAVRLAGQLFEDLSKIRVLFVGAGEM
;
A
#
# COMPACT_ATOMS: atom_id res chain seq x y z
N ASP A 1 3.47 55.42 29.95
CA ASP A 1 4.36 54.54 29.19
C ASP A 1 3.84 53.11 29.29
N ALA A 2 3.03 52.72 28.30
CA ALA A 2 2.49 51.38 28.20
C ALA A 2 3.33 50.60 27.18
N CYS A 3 4.16 49.67 27.67
CA CYS A 3 4.92 48.76 26.85
C CYS A 3 4.03 47.56 26.54
N GLY A 4 3.63 47.45 25.26
CA GLY A 4 2.81 46.38 24.76
C GLY A 4 3.56 45.04 24.75
N ALA A 5 3.00 44.06 25.44
CA ALA A 5 3.44 42.67 25.33
C ALA A 5 3.03 42.12 23.97
N GLY A 6 4.01 42.02 23.05
CA GLY A 6 3.86 41.30 21.79
C GLY A 6 3.64 39.82 22.04
N GLY A 7 2.44 39.35 21.82
CA GLY A 7 2.13 37.93 21.82
C GLY A 7 2.90 37.22 20.70
N ALA A 8 3.91 36.47 21.07
CA ALA A 8 4.56 35.54 20.16
C ALA A 8 3.55 34.44 19.78
N THR A 9 2.93 34.58 18.63
CA THR A 9 2.12 33.53 18.04
C THR A 9 3.09 32.42 17.66
N ASN A 10 3.22 31.42 18.50
CA ASN A 10 3.92 30.19 18.17
C ASN A 10 3.18 29.54 16.99
N PHE A 11 3.65 29.80 15.78
CA PHE A 11 3.33 29.01 14.61
C PHE A 11 3.96 27.62 14.84
N ILE A 12 3.19 26.72 15.41
CA ILE A 12 3.53 25.30 15.42
C ILE A 12 3.47 24.87 13.95
N ILE A 13 4.65 24.82 13.32
CA ILE A 13 4.80 24.15 12.01
C ILE A 13 4.48 22.70 12.28
N ARG A 14 3.24 22.29 11.99
CA ARG A 14 2.83 20.89 12.03
C ARG A 14 3.59 20.18 10.92
N HIS A 15 4.64 19.47 11.28
CA HIS A 15 5.35 18.62 10.34
C HIS A 15 4.39 17.48 9.93
N MET A 16 3.87 17.55 8.71
CA MET A 16 3.17 16.42 8.11
C MET A 16 4.18 15.30 7.88
N ALA A 17 4.04 14.22 8.64
CA ALA A 17 4.79 13.01 8.41
C ALA A 17 4.09 12.17 7.31
N VAL A 18 4.87 11.54 6.44
CA VAL A 18 4.38 10.52 5.52
C VAL A 18 4.80 9.17 6.06
N TRP A 19 3.87 8.25 6.17
CA TRP A 19 4.15 6.91 6.64
C TRP A 19 3.35 5.85 5.87
N ALA A 20 3.86 4.62 5.89
CA ALA A 20 3.21 3.46 5.33
C ALA A 20 3.24 2.31 6.35
N LEU A 21 2.07 1.75 6.62
CA LEU A 21 1.89 0.53 7.40
C LEU A 21 1.54 -0.58 6.42
N GLY A 22 2.33 -1.66 6.40
CA GLY A 22 2.11 -2.74 5.43
C GLY A 22 2.33 -4.12 6.01
N ILE A 23 1.63 -5.08 5.42
CA ILE A 23 1.88 -6.51 5.51
C ILE A 23 2.09 -7.06 4.11
N ASN A 24 3.01 -8.00 3.95
CA ASN A 24 3.27 -8.62 2.66
C ASN A 24 3.68 -10.09 2.80
N HIS A 25 3.99 -10.71 1.67
CA HIS A 25 4.35 -12.14 1.60
C HIS A 25 5.63 -12.50 2.39
N THR A 26 6.47 -11.52 2.73
CA THR A 26 7.69 -11.74 3.53
C THR A 26 7.47 -11.56 5.02
N THR A 27 6.44 -10.81 5.43
CA THR A 27 6.19 -10.48 6.84
C THR A 27 5.06 -11.31 7.46
N ALA A 28 4.11 -11.78 6.66
CA ALA A 28 2.92 -12.44 7.18
C ALA A 28 2.54 -13.69 6.36
N PRO A 29 2.10 -14.78 7.02
CA PRO A 29 1.60 -15.97 6.36
C PRO A 29 0.30 -15.70 5.62
N LEU A 30 -0.06 -16.57 4.67
CA LEU A 30 -1.18 -16.37 3.75
C LEU A 30 -2.54 -16.18 4.46
N ASP A 31 -2.82 -16.97 5.49
CA ASP A 31 -4.05 -16.91 6.27
C ASP A 31 -4.22 -15.57 7.00
N LEU A 32 -3.12 -15.02 7.52
CA LEU A 32 -3.11 -13.71 8.15
C LEU A 32 -3.30 -12.61 7.11
N ARG A 33 -2.58 -12.67 5.98
CA ARG A 33 -2.73 -11.68 4.89
C ARG A 33 -4.15 -11.63 4.33
N GLY A 34 -4.79 -12.81 4.20
CA GLY A 34 -6.17 -12.91 3.72
C GLY A 34 -7.18 -12.14 4.57
N ARG A 35 -6.90 -11.93 5.86
CA ARG A 35 -7.78 -11.13 6.75
C ARG A 35 -7.74 -9.64 6.45
N PHE A 36 -6.73 -9.18 5.75
CA PHE A 36 -6.49 -7.78 5.39
C PHE A 36 -6.60 -7.52 3.89
N ALA A 37 -7.02 -8.52 3.11
CA ALA A 37 -7.25 -8.35 1.68
C ALA A 37 -8.52 -7.54 1.45
N PHE A 38 -8.40 -6.45 0.69
CA PHE A 38 -9.52 -5.60 0.29
C PHE A 38 -9.68 -5.67 -1.22
N ALA A 39 -10.84 -6.09 -1.70
CA ALA A 39 -11.18 -5.99 -3.11
C ALA A 39 -11.26 -4.51 -3.54
N LEU A 40 -11.08 -4.22 -4.81
CA LEU A 40 -10.99 -2.85 -5.32
C LEU A 40 -12.23 -2.01 -4.96
N ASP A 41 -13.42 -2.59 -5.05
CA ASP A 41 -14.69 -1.98 -4.69
C ASP A 41 -14.84 -1.73 -3.17
N GLN A 42 -14.08 -2.42 -2.34
CA GLN A 42 -14.03 -2.25 -0.89
C GLN A 42 -13.06 -1.16 -0.44
N ILE A 43 -12.13 -0.71 -1.28
CA ILE A 43 -11.11 0.27 -0.89
C ILE A 43 -11.75 1.61 -0.49
N ALA A 44 -12.67 2.14 -1.28
CA ALA A 44 -13.30 3.42 -0.96
C ALA A 44 -14.11 3.39 0.36
N PRO A 45 -15.02 2.43 0.61
CA PRO A 45 -15.71 2.33 1.89
C PRO A 45 -14.76 2.06 3.07
N THR A 46 -13.69 1.29 2.85
CA THR A 46 -12.67 1.02 3.87
C THR A 46 -11.92 2.30 4.28
N LEU A 47 -11.55 3.14 3.31
CA LEU A 47 -10.93 4.44 3.57
C LEU A 47 -11.87 5.41 4.30
N GLN A 48 -13.17 5.39 3.98
CA GLN A 48 -14.16 6.17 4.71
C GLN A 48 -14.26 5.72 6.17
N GLY A 49 -14.26 4.41 6.42
CA GLY A 49 -14.25 3.84 7.78
C GLY A 49 -12.99 4.21 8.56
N LEU A 50 -11.81 4.15 7.94
CA LEU A 50 -10.55 4.60 8.55
C LEU A 50 -10.62 6.08 8.92
N ARG A 51 -11.04 6.94 8.01
CA ARG A 51 -11.16 8.39 8.27
C ARG A 51 -12.13 8.69 9.42
N GLN A 52 -13.27 7.99 9.47
CA GLN A 52 -14.21 8.14 10.57
C GLN A 52 -13.60 7.74 11.90
N ALA A 53 -12.88 6.60 11.95
CA ALA A 53 -12.20 6.14 13.16
C ALA A 53 -11.10 7.12 13.61
N LEU A 54 -10.30 7.68 12.69
CA LEU A 54 -9.29 8.68 13.00
C LEU A 54 -9.91 9.97 13.54
N ASN A 55 -11.03 10.43 12.98
CA ASN A 55 -11.74 11.61 13.48
C ASN A 55 -12.31 11.40 14.89
N GLN A 56 -12.78 10.20 15.20
CA GLN A 56 -13.32 9.85 16.53
C GLN A 56 -12.24 9.70 17.61
N SER A 57 -11.03 9.28 17.22
CA SER A 57 -9.91 9.10 18.15
C SER A 57 -9.19 10.39 18.52
N GLY A 58 -9.70 11.54 18.10
CA GLY A 58 -9.07 12.85 18.36
C GLY A 58 -7.83 13.10 17.50
N SER A 59 -7.60 12.25 16.48
CA SER A 59 -6.55 12.52 15.51
C SER A 59 -6.86 13.81 14.75
N PRO A 60 -5.84 14.60 14.42
CA PRO A 60 -6.04 15.86 13.73
C PRO A 60 -6.79 15.67 12.42
N ARG A 61 -7.67 16.61 12.10
CA ARG A 61 -8.37 16.61 10.82
C ARG A 61 -7.38 16.73 9.67
N GLY A 62 -7.64 15.99 8.58
CA GLY A 62 -6.89 16.15 7.34
C GLY A 62 -5.81 15.08 7.11
N VAL A 63 -5.88 13.93 7.77
CA VAL A 63 -5.04 12.78 7.41
C VAL A 63 -5.41 12.30 6.01
N GLU A 64 -4.44 12.37 5.09
CA GLU A 64 -4.54 11.75 3.79
C GLU A 64 -4.34 10.24 3.93
N SER A 65 -5.05 9.43 3.15
CA SER A 65 -4.88 7.98 3.18
C SER A 65 -5.17 7.32 1.84
N ALA A 66 -4.42 6.26 1.55
CA ALA A 66 -4.64 5.38 0.41
C ALA A 66 -4.33 3.94 0.82
N ILE A 67 -5.07 2.98 0.28
CA ILE A 67 -4.87 1.54 0.53
C ILE A 67 -4.48 0.88 -0.78
N ILE A 68 -3.35 0.18 -0.78
CA ILE A 68 -2.92 -0.70 -1.86
C ILE A 68 -3.12 -2.14 -1.36
N SER A 69 -4.04 -2.88 -1.97
CA SER A 69 -4.31 -4.27 -1.64
C SER A 69 -4.19 -5.13 -2.89
N THR A 70 -3.37 -6.17 -2.79
CA THR A 70 -3.12 -7.14 -3.86
C THR A 70 -3.07 -8.54 -3.25
N CYS A 71 -2.88 -9.58 -4.05
CA CYS A 71 -2.70 -10.95 -3.52
C CYS A 71 -1.48 -11.09 -2.59
N ASN A 72 -0.49 -10.22 -2.72
CA ASN A 72 0.80 -10.35 -2.03
C ASN A 72 1.06 -9.31 -0.94
N ARG A 73 0.27 -8.24 -0.88
CA ARG A 73 0.43 -7.14 0.10
C ARG A 73 -0.85 -6.39 0.38
N THR A 74 -0.93 -5.85 1.56
CA THR A 74 -1.85 -4.77 1.90
C THR A 74 -1.06 -3.68 2.61
N GLU A 75 -1.10 -2.48 2.07
CA GLU A 75 -0.36 -1.31 2.55
C GLU A 75 -1.30 -0.12 2.68
N ILE A 76 -1.23 0.56 3.82
CA ILE A 76 -1.93 1.82 4.06
C ILE A 76 -0.87 2.93 4.06
N TYR A 77 -0.95 3.81 3.09
CA TYR A 77 -0.15 5.03 3.01
C TYR A 77 -0.93 6.18 3.62
N CYS A 78 -0.28 6.95 4.46
CA CYS A 78 -0.88 8.13 5.08
C CYS A 78 0.06 9.33 5.06
N ALA A 79 -0.54 10.51 5.05
CA ALA A 79 0.15 11.76 5.33
C ALA A 79 -0.65 12.57 6.36
N GLY A 80 0.01 12.93 7.47
CA GLY A 80 -0.65 13.60 8.58
C GLY A 80 0.23 13.69 9.80
N GLU A 81 -0.36 13.86 10.98
CA GLU A 81 0.37 13.83 12.24
C GLU A 81 0.74 12.39 12.63
N GLN A 82 1.93 12.23 13.20
CA GLN A 82 2.49 10.92 13.59
C GLN A 82 1.58 10.12 14.53
N ALA A 83 0.83 10.79 15.41
CA ALA A 83 -0.11 10.14 16.33
C ALA A 83 -1.20 9.30 15.59
N ALA A 84 -1.49 9.59 14.33
CA ALA A 84 -2.45 8.83 13.56
C ALA A 84 -1.96 7.41 13.20
N LEU A 85 -0.66 7.13 13.27
CA LEU A 85 -0.09 5.81 12.94
C LEU A 85 -0.61 4.72 13.90
N ASP A 86 -0.53 4.94 15.21
CA ASP A 86 -1.00 3.95 16.19
C ASP A 86 -2.52 3.74 16.11
N HIS A 87 -3.28 4.79 15.83
CA HIS A 87 -4.73 4.68 15.61
C HIS A 87 -5.03 3.87 14.35
N THR A 88 -4.28 4.07 13.27
CA THR A 88 -4.42 3.30 12.02
C THR A 88 -4.08 1.83 12.23
N LEU A 89 -2.99 1.53 12.96
CA LEU A 89 -2.62 0.17 13.30
C LEU A 89 -3.72 -0.52 14.12
N GLY A 90 -4.23 0.15 15.16
CA GLY A 90 -5.32 -0.37 15.99
C GLY A 90 -6.61 -0.56 15.19
N TRP A 91 -6.92 0.35 14.26
CA TRP A 91 -8.07 0.21 13.37
C TRP A 91 -7.91 -0.97 12.41
N LEU A 92 -6.75 -1.11 11.78
CA LEU A 92 -6.47 -2.23 10.87
C LEU A 92 -6.52 -3.58 11.59
N ALA A 93 -5.96 -3.66 12.81
CA ALA A 93 -6.02 -4.88 13.64
C ALA A 93 -7.48 -5.30 13.91
N ARG A 94 -8.33 -4.35 14.29
CA ARG A 94 -9.78 -4.62 14.48
C ARG A 94 -10.46 -5.07 13.19
N SER A 95 -10.14 -4.45 12.06
CA SER A 95 -10.70 -4.83 10.74
C SER A 95 -10.36 -6.28 10.37
N GLY A 96 -9.15 -6.73 10.69
CA GLY A 96 -8.69 -8.11 10.44
C GLY A 96 -9.04 -9.10 11.54
N GLY A 97 -9.70 -8.65 12.64
CA GLY A 97 -10.07 -9.52 13.77
C GLY A 97 -8.87 -10.11 14.51
N VAL A 98 -7.76 -9.34 14.63
CA VAL A 98 -6.55 -9.74 15.36
C VAL A 98 -6.20 -8.71 16.44
N SER A 99 -5.34 -9.08 17.39
CA SER A 99 -4.81 -8.10 18.34
C SER A 99 -3.80 -7.16 17.67
N PRO A 100 -3.65 -5.92 18.16
CA PRO A 100 -2.64 -5.00 17.67
C PRO A 100 -1.21 -5.57 17.73
N ASP A 101 -0.89 -6.39 18.72
CA ASP A 101 0.42 -7.00 18.88
C ASP A 101 0.70 -8.05 17.79
N VAL A 102 -0.31 -8.84 17.45
CA VAL A 102 -0.21 -9.81 16.32
C VAL A 102 0.01 -9.05 15.01
N LEU A 103 -0.75 -7.98 14.74
CA LEU A 103 -0.52 -7.19 13.55
C LEU A 103 0.87 -6.56 13.54
N ARG A 104 1.31 -5.97 14.67
CA ARG A 104 2.62 -5.32 14.80
C ARG A 104 3.77 -6.28 14.54
N SER A 105 3.69 -7.54 15.00
CA SER A 105 4.74 -8.55 14.79
C SER A 105 4.83 -9.05 13.35
N HIS A 106 3.80 -8.82 12.52
CA HIS A 106 3.73 -9.25 11.12
C HIS A 106 3.65 -8.10 10.13
N SER A 107 3.81 -6.86 10.60
CA SER A 107 3.78 -5.67 9.75
C SER A 107 5.12 -4.94 9.74
N TYR A 108 5.27 -4.07 8.77
CA TYR A 108 6.34 -3.07 8.75
C TYR A 108 5.74 -1.67 8.74
N VAL A 109 6.48 -0.75 9.31
CA VAL A 109 6.19 0.68 9.28
C VAL A 109 7.36 1.38 8.63
N LEU A 110 7.06 2.22 7.65
CA LEU A 110 8.02 3.09 6.99
C LEU A 110 7.62 4.53 7.22
N GLU A 111 8.60 5.42 7.37
CA GLU A 111 8.35 6.83 7.63
C GLU A 111 9.20 7.72 6.72
N ASN A 112 8.60 8.77 6.19
CA ASN A 112 9.25 9.83 5.40
C ASN A 112 10.00 9.30 4.15
N GLY A 113 11.29 9.55 4.02
CA GLY A 113 12.10 9.14 2.86
C GLY A 113 12.00 7.67 2.47
N PRO A 114 12.11 6.72 3.40
CA PRO A 114 11.84 5.30 3.19
C PRO A 114 10.48 4.98 2.54
N VAL A 115 9.41 5.74 2.83
CA VAL A 115 8.09 5.55 2.19
C VAL A 115 8.19 5.79 0.68
N ALA A 116 8.80 6.89 0.27
CA ALA A 116 8.94 7.22 -1.14
C ALA A 116 9.77 6.16 -1.89
N ARG A 117 10.89 5.76 -1.30
CA ARG A 117 11.74 4.70 -1.87
C ARG A 117 10.97 3.39 -2.02
N HIS A 118 10.18 3.02 -1.02
CA HIS A 118 9.35 1.81 -1.03
C HIS A 118 8.28 1.90 -2.12
N ALA A 119 7.52 3.00 -2.17
CA ALA A 119 6.49 3.21 -3.19
C ALA A 119 7.06 3.13 -4.62
N PHE A 120 8.26 3.68 -4.86
CA PHE A 120 8.97 3.57 -6.15
C PHE A 120 9.31 2.11 -6.49
N ARG A 121 9.83 1.35 -5.53
CA ARG A 121 10.16 -0.07 -5.70
C ARG A 121 8.92 -0.91 -6.01
N VAL A 122 7.84 -0.70 -5.25
CA VAL A 122 6.56 -1.41 -5.46
C VAL A 122 6.00 -1.08 -6.84
N ALA A 123 5.89 0.20 -7.20
CA ALA A 123 5.37 0.63 -8.51
C ALA A 123 6.19 0.10 -9.70
N SER A 124 7.49 -0.08 -9.51
CA SER A 124 8.40 -0.63 -10.51
C SER A 124 8.36 -2.17 -10.59
N GLY A 125 7.66 -2.85 -9.69
CA GLY A 125 7.64 -4.31 -9.59
C GLY A 125 8.92 -4.91 -8.99
N LEU A 126 9.75 -4.09 -8.32
CA LEU A 126 11.00 -4.52 -7.68
C LEU A 126 10.79 -5.16 -6.30
N ASP A 127 9.57 -5.07 -5.78
CA ASP A 127 9.16 -5.62 -4.49
C ASP A 127 8.01 -6.64 -4.64
N SER A 128 7.83 -7.19 -5.82
CA SER A 128 6.83 -8.22 -6.12
C SER A 128 7.43 -9.62 -6.01
N MET A 129 6.62 -10.64 -5.74
CA MET A 129 7.06 -12.05 -5.74
C MET A 129 7.64 -12.46 -7.11
N VAL A 130 7.07 -11.93 -8.18
CA VAL A 130 7.62 -12.05 -9.53
C VAL A 130 8.22 -10.70 -9.90
N LEU A 131 9.55 -10.67 -10.02
CA LEU A 131 10.28 -9.45 -10.30
C LEU A 131 9.83 -8.85 -11.64
N GLY A 132 9.51 -7.56 -11.64
CA GLY A 132 9.07 -6.84 -12.83
C GLY A 132 7.61 -7.09 -13.22
N GLU A 133 6.78 -7.67 -12.35
CA GLU A 133 5.36 -7.89 -12.61
C GLU A 133 4.67 -6.59 -13.09
N ALA A 134 3.99 -6.67 -14.25
CA ALA A 134 3.39 -5.49 -14.87
C ALA A 134 2.12 -5.02 -14.16
N GLN A 135 1.40 -5.94 -13.51
CA GLN A 135 0.08 -5.69 -12.94
C GLN A 135 0.11 -4.72 -11.76
N ILE A 136 1.18 -4.76 -10.93
CA ILE A 136 1.26 -3.94 -9.72
C ILE A 136 1.11 -2.44 -9.99
N LEU A 137 1.66 -1.93 -11.09
CA LEU A 137 1.53 -0.52 -11.44
C LEU A 137 0.08 -0.15 -11.77
N GLY A 138 -0.65 -1.03 -12.46
CA GLY A 138 -2.08 -0.87 -12.72
C GLY A 138 -2.89 -0.86 -11.43
N GLN A 139 -2.68 -1.86 -10.58
CA GLN A 139 -3.36 -1.99 -9.27
C GLN A 139 -3.11 -0.79 -8.36
N MET A 140 -1.88 -0.26 -8.33
CA MET A 140 -1.59 0.98 -7.59
C MET A 140 -2.35 2.18 -8.13
N LYS A 141 -2.45 2.33 -9.46
CA LYS A 141 -3.23 3.42 -10.08
C LYS A 141 -4.72 3.30 -9.76
N ASP A 142 -5.27 2.10 -9.76
CA ASP A 142 -6.68 1.86 -9.42
C ASP A 142 -6.95 2.17 -7.94
N ALA A 143 -6.06 1.75 -7.05
CA ALA A 143 -6.13 2.07 -5.62
C ALA A 143 -6.07 3.59 -5.35
N VAL A 144 -5.20 4.31 -6.06
CA VAL A 144 -5.10 5.77 -5.94
C VAL A 144 -6.37 6.46 -6.45
N ARG A 145 -6.95 6.00 -7.57
CA ARG A 145 -8.25 6.49 -8.05
C ARG A 145 -9.38 6.23 -7.06
N ALA A 146 -9.40 5.06 -6.41
CA ALA A 146 -10.37 4.76 -5.37
C ALA A 146 -10.20 5.68 -4.14
N ALA A 147 -8.97 5.98 -3.74
CA ALA A 147 -8.69 6.93 -2.66
C ALA A 147 -9.12 8.36 -3.01
N GLU A 148 -8.91 8.79 -4.25
CA GLU A 148 -9.37 10.08 -4.76
C GLU A 148 -10.90 10.16 -4.75
N SER A 149 -11.59 9.14 -5.26
CA SER A 149 -13.05 9.05 -5.26
C SER A 149 -13.64 9.06 -3.85
N ALA A 150 -12.95 8.48 -2.87
CA ALA A 150 -13.32 8.53 -1.46
C ALA A 150 -13.03 9.88 -0.78
N GLY A 151 -12.42 10.84 -1.50
CA GLY A 151 -11.96 12.12 -0.94
C GLY A 151 -10.89 11.93 0.15
N ALA A 152 -10.16 10.82 0.12
CA ALA A 152 -9.13 10.48 1.09
C ALA A 152 -7.72 10.86 0.62
N LEU A 153 -7.53 11.10 -0.67
CA LEU A 153 -6.26 11.49 -1.26
C LEU A 153 -6.08 13.02 -1.18
N GLY A 154 -4.99 13.47 -0.57
CA GLY A 154 -4.60 14.87 -0.58
C GLY A 154 -3.37 15.12 -1.46
N SER A 155 -2.85 16.34 -1.40
CA SER A 155 -1.73 16.77 -2.26
C SER A 155 -0.44 16.00 -2.01
N THR A 156 -0.16 15.63 -0.77
CA THR A 156 1.09 14.96 -0.38
C THR A 156 1.16 13.55 -0.95
N LEU A 157 0.12 12.74 -0.71
CA LEU A 157 0.06 11.38 -1.24
C LEU A 157 -0.11 11.38 -2.77
N ASN A 158 -0.86 12.33 -3.32
CA ASN A 158 -0.97 12.44 -4.77
C ASN A 158 0.40 12.69 -5.42
N GLN A 159 1.21 13.61 -4.89
CA GLN A 159 2.57 13.84 -5.39
C GLN A 159 3.45 12.59 -5.26
N LEU A 160 3.38 11.88 -4.12
CA LEU A 160 4.12 10.64 -3.91
C LEU A 160 3.79 9.61 -5.00
N PHE A 161 2.51 9.36 -5.24
CA PHE A 161 2.08 8.34 -6.20
C PHE A 161 2.34 8.75 -7.65
N GLN A 162 2.08 10.01 -8.03
CA GLN A 162 2.42 10.49 -9.38
C GLN A 162 3.92 10.36 -9.66
N ARG A 163 4.77 10.68 -8.68
CA ARG A 163 6.21 10.49 -8.80
C ARG A 163 6.58 9.01 -8.89
N SER A 164 5.92 8.14 -8.10
CA SER A 164 6.12 6.70 -8.17
C SER A 164 5.80 6.13 -9.55
N PHE A 165 4.71 6.60 -10.17
CA PHE A 165 4.31 6.16 -11.51
C PHE A 165 5.29 6.64 -12.59
N ALA A 166 5.81 7.86 -12.46
CA ALA A 166 6.84 8.38 -13.38
C ALA A 166 8.14 7.56 -13.28
N VAL A 167 8.62 7.30 -12.05
CA VAL A 167 9.81 6.47 -11.80
C VAL A 167 9.61 5.05 -12.31
N ALA A 168 8.44 4.44 -12.06
CA ALA A 168 8.15 3.09 -12.56
C ALA A 168 8.19 3.02 -14.10
N LYS A 169 7.66 4.04 -14.78
CA LYS A 169 7.74 4.14 -16.24
C LYS A 169 9.19 4.24 -16.72
N GLU A 170 9.99 5.09 -16.08
CA GLU A 170 11.40 5.26 -16.40
C GLU A 170 12.18 3.97 -16.20
N VAL A 171 12.05 3.32 -15.04
CA VAL A 171 12.70 2.02 -14.75
C VAL A 171 12.35 0.98 -15.80
N ARG A 172 11.08 0.86 -16.18
CA ARG A 172 10.62 -0.12 -17.17
C ARG A 172 11.09 0.18 -18.59
N SER A 173 11.33 1.44 -18.95
CA SER A 173 11.80 1.83 -20.27
C SER A 173 13.33 1.85 -20.40
N SER A 174 14.05 2.01 -19.30
CA SER A 174 15.52 2.15 -19.28
C SER A 174 16.27 0.90 -18.80
N THR A 175 15.53 -0.14 -18.38
CA THR A 175 16.13 -1.40 -17.89
C THR A 175 15.46 -2.62 -18.49
N GLU A 176 16.12 -3.77 -18.42
CA GLU A 176 15.62 -5.09 -18.86
C GLU A 176 14.37 -5.57 -18.09
N ILE A 177 14.04 -4.96 -16.96
CA ILE A 177 12.88 -5.34 -16.14
C ILE A 177 11.58 -5.20 -16.92
N GLY A 178 11.49 -4.21 -17.81
CA GLY A 178 10.33 -4.03 -18.69
C GLY A 178 10.23 -5.07 -19.78
N ALA A 179 11.37 -5.49 -20.32
CA ALA A 179 11.45 -6.45 -21.42
C ALA A 179 11.15 -7.89 -20.97
N HIS A 180 11.46 -8.24 -19.74
CA HIS A 180 11.28 -9.58 -19.17
C HIS A 180 10.11 -9.68 -18.17
N SER A 181 9.21 -8.71 -18.20
CA SER A 181 8.03 -8.72 -17.35
C SER A 181 7.12 -9.89 -17.68
N ILE A 182 6.96 -10.81 -16.73
CA ILE A 182 6.07 -11.95 -16.83
C ILE A 182 4.97 -11.85 -15.79
N SER A 183 3.76 -12.33 -16.10
CA SER A 183 2.70 -12.45 -15.12
C SER A 183 2.99 -13.63 -14.17
N MET A 184 2.33 -13.64 -13.00
CA MET A 184 2.37 -14.77 -12.08
C MET A 184 1.96 -16.08 -12.76
N ALA A 185 0.93 -16.04 -13.62
CA ALA A 185 0.49 -17.19 -14.40
C ALA A 185 1.59 -17.68 -15.36
N ALA A 186 2.25 -16.77 -16.08
CA ALA A 186 3.34 -17.14 -16.98
C ALA A 186 4.54 -17.70 -16.22
N ALA A 187 4.84 -17.17 -15.02
CA ALA A 187 5.88 -17.72 -14.15
C ALA A 187 5.55 -19.15 -13.69
N ALA A 188 4.29 -19.41 -13.32
CA ALA A 188 3.82 -20.74 -12.92
C ALA A 188 3.91 -21.75 -14.06
N VAL A 189 3.50 -21.37 -15.28
CA VAL A 189 3.63 -22.24 -16.49
C VAL A 189 5.09 -22.53 -16.78
N ARG A 190 5.98 -21.53 -16.67
CA ARG A 190 7.42 -21.74 -16.89
C ARG A 190 8.01 -22.70 -15.85
N LEU A 191 7.62 -22.56 -14.58
CA LEU A 191 8.04 -23.47 -13.52
C LEU A 191 7.52 -24.89 -13.75
N ALA A 192 6.25 -25.03 -14.14
CA ALA A 192 5.68 -26.33 -14.50
C ALA A 192 6.46 -27.01 -15.66
N GLY A 193 6.88 -26.25 -16.68
CA GLY A 193 7.70 -26.77 -17.76
C GLY A 193 9.11 -27.21 -17.34
N GLN A 194 9.60 -26.78 -16.19
CA GLN A 194 10.86 -27.28 -15.60
C GLN A 194 10.67 -28.58 -14.81
N LEU A 195 9.44 -28.80 -14.29
CA LEU A 195 9.12 -29.95 -13.43
C LEU A 195 8.56 -31.14 -14.24
N PHE A 196 7.91 -30.87 -15.36
CA PHE A 196 7.25 -31.85 -16.20
C PHE A 196 7.82 -31.82 -17.61
N GLU A 197 8.22 -33.00 -18.13
CA GLU A 197 8.80 -33.13 -19.48
C GLU A 197 7.82 -32.75 -20.59
N ASP A 198 6.53 -33.01 -20.40
CA ASP A 198 5.49 -32.77 -21.40
C ASP A 198 4.20 -32.26 -20.77
N LEU A 199 3.98 -30.94 -20.84
CA LEU A 199 2.79 -30.29 -20.27
C LEU A 199 1.49 -30.74 -20.95
N SER A 200 1.53 -31.25 -22.17
CA SER A 200 0.32 -31.70 -22.89
C SER A 200 -0.29 -32.97 -22.29
N LYS A 201 0.48 -33.72 -21.54
CA LYS A 201 0.08 -34.98 -20.90
C LYS A 201 -0.41 -34.83 -19.46
N ILE A 202 -0.31 -33.66 -18.90
CA ILE A 202 -0.74 -33.43 -17.51
C ILE A 202 -2.16 -32.87 -17.44
N ARG A 203 -2.85 -33.18 -16.34
CA ARG A 203 -4.11 -32.55 -15.99
C ARG A 203 -3.84 -31.44 -14.98
N VAL A 204 -4.39 -30.26 -15.23
CA VAL A 204 -4.21 -29.08 -14.38
C VAL A 204 -5.54 -28.78 -13.70
N LEU A 205 -5.51 -28.65 -12.38
CA LEU A 205 -6.62 -28.13 -11.59
C LEU A 205 -6.32 -26.67 -11.23
N PHE A 206 -7.19 -25.77 -11.65
CA PHE A 206 -7.16 -24.36 -11.20
C PHE A 206 -8.09 -24.19 -10.02
N VAL A 207 -7.54 -23.68 -8.91
CA VAL A 207 -8.31 -23.36 -7.70
C VAL A 207 -8.26 -21.85 -7.48
N GLY A 208 -9.43 -21.20 -7.50
CA GLY A 208 -9.56 -19.76 -7.45
C GLY A 208 -9.60 -19.15 -8.86
N ALA A 209 -10.78 -18.69 -9.25
CA ALA A 209 -11.03 -17.99 -10.52
C ALA A 209 -11.42 -16.53 -10.26
N GLY A 210 -10.86 -15.91 -9.20
CA GLY A 210 -11.05 -14.50 -8.91
C GLY A 210 -10.23 -13.62 -9.85
N GLU A 211 -10.59 -12.36 -9.92
CA GLU A 211 -9.77 -11.35 -10.59
C GLU A 211 -8.43 -11.25 -9.84
N MET A 212 -7.37 -11.68 -10.51
CA MET A 212 -5.99 -11.41 -10.13
C MET A 212 -5.44 -10.30 -11.01
#